data_8ead62fa1ac90c6e9c48183fb94bd761
#
_entry.id   8ead62fa1ac90c6e9c48183fb94bd761
#
_cell.length_a   1.000
_cell.length_b   1.000
_cell.length_c   1.000
_cell.angle_alpha   90.00
_cell.angle_beta   90.00
_cell.angle_gamma   90.00
#
_symmetry.space_group_name_H-M   'P 1'
#
loop_
_entity.id
_entity.type
_entity.pdbx_description
1 polymer ?
#
loop_
_entity_poly.entity_id
_entity_poly.type
_entity_poly.pdbx_seq_one_letter_code
_entity_poly.pdbx_strand_id
1 'polypeptide(L)'
;MTSSLRDWQRRCIDTALEHFLSSPHFFCQATPGAGKTRMSAELARCLLEQGKIDLVLCFAPSCQVVDGFRSTFAAVLGKRLDGLLGAVGAAYTYQAMDYRDEAFWRLLDDYRVFAVFDEIHHCAGHDPLLSNAWGQQILQRIQDRAAFTLALSGTPWRSDDRAIALARYSSPEGHLICDY
;
A
#
# COMPACT_ATOMS: atom_id res chain seq x y z
N MET A 1 -20.08 -10.70 13.41
CA MET A 1 -20.33 -11.31 12.10
C MET A 1 -19.32 -10.73 11.12
N THR A 2 -18.31 -11.47 10.72
CA THR A 2 -17.35 -11.06 9.69
C THR A 2 -18.10 -11.06 8.35
N SER A 3 -18.33 -9.88 7.78
CA SER A 3 -18.89 -9.75 6.43
C SER A 3 -18.03 -10.56 5.46
N SER A 4 -18.65 -11.40 4.64
CA SER A 4 -17.92 -12.14 3.60
C SER A 4 -17.29 -11.18 2.61
N LEU A 5 -16.10 -11.53 2.10
CA LEU A 5 -15.48 -10.78 1.01
C LEU A 5 -16.40 -10.75 -0.22
N ARG A 6 -16.41 -9.62 -0.90
CA ARG A 6 -17.04 -9.48 -2.22
C ARG A 6 -16.23 -10.27 -3.26
N ASP A 7 -16.83 -10.67 -4.35
CA ASP A 7 -16.17 -11.49 -5.39
C ASP A 7 -14.95 -10.79 -6.00
N TRP A 8 -15.03 -9.49 -6.24
CA TRP A 8 -13.88 -8.73 -6.76
C TRP A 8 -12.72 -8.68 -5.76
N GLN A 9 -12.99 -8.61 -4.45
CA GLN A 9 -11.95 -8.61 -3.42
C GLN A 9 -11.20 -9.95 -3.39
N ARG A 10 -11.92 -11.06 -3.48
CA ARG A 10 -11.31 -12.39 -3.57
C ARG A 10 -10.42 -12.51 -4.78
N ARG A 11 -10.95 -12.18 -5.97
CA ARG A 11 -10.16 -12.23 -7.22
C ARG A 11 -8.94 -11.31 -7.16
N CYS A 12 -9.07 -10.11 -6.61
CA CYS A 12 -7.96 -9.18 -6.48
C CYS A 12 -6.87 -9.72 -5.54
N ILE A 13 -7.23 -10.36 -4.43
CA ILE A 13 -6.29 -11.01 -3.53
C ILE A 13 -5.56 -12.15 -4.24
N ASP A 14 -6.27 -13.04 -4.93
CA ASP A 14 -5.70 -14.17 -5.66
C ASP A 14 -4.72 -13.67 -6.74
N THR A 15 -5.13 -12.67 -7.53
CA THR A 15 -4.28 -12.04 -8.54
C THR A 15 -3.03 -11.38 -7.93
N ALA A 16 -3.18 -10.68 -6.79
CA ALA A 16 -2.04 -10.06 -6.12
C ALA A 16 -1.05 -11.10 -5.59
N LEU A 17 -1.54 -12.19 -5.00
CA LEU A 17 -0.69 -13.29 -4.49
C LEU A 17 0.07 -13.98 -5.61
N GLU A 18 -0.56 -14.19 -6.77
CA GLU A 18 0.08 -14.73 -7.97
C GLU A 18 1.12 -13.75 -8.52
N HIS A 19 0.78 -12.47 -8.64
CA HIS A 19 1.68 -11.43 -9.11
C HIS A 19 2.94 -11.32 -8.25
N PHE A 20 2.81 -11.46 -6.94
CA PHE A 20 3.92 -11.42 -5.99
C PHE A 20 4.92 -12.58 -6.12
N LEU A 21 4.65 -13.56 -6.96
CA LEU A 21 5.64 -14.58 -7.32
C LEU A 21 6.72 -14.04 -8.30
N SER A 22 6.40 -12.98 -9.04
CA SER A 22 7.27 -12.42 -10.08
C SER A 22 7.64 -10.95 -9.88
N SER A 23 6.84 -10.18 -9.14
CA SER A 23 7.07 -8.74 -8.88
C SER A 23 6.59 -8.36 -7.49
N PRO A 24 7.36 -7.56 -6.74
CA PRO A 24 6.97 -7.13 -5.40
C PRO A 24 5.92 -6.03 -5.38
N HIS A 25 5.55 -5.44 -6.52
CA HIS A 25 4.69 -4.27 -6.60
C HIS A 25 3.36 -4.60 -7.27
N PHE A 26 2.24 -4.39 -6.57
CA PHE A 26 0.90 -4.57 -7.11
C PHE A 26 0.08 -3.29 -7.02
N PHE A 27 -0.59 -2.94 -8.12
CA PHE A 27 -1.46 -1.77 -8.19
C PHE A 27 -2.91 -2.22 -8.33
N CYS A 28 -3.79 -1.75 -7.44
CA CYS A 28 -5.23 -2.04 -7.48
C CYS A 28 -6.02 -0.76 -7.75
N GLN A 29 -6.68 -0.71 -8.90
CA GLN A 29 -7.67 0.31 -9.20
C GLN A 29 -9.05 -0.15 -8.75
N ALA A 30 -9.68 0.58 -7.83
CA ALA A 30 -11.05 0.33 -7.42
C ALA A 30 -11.70 1.62 -6.93
N THR A 31 -12.99 1.78 -7.24
CA THR A 31 -13.76 2.99 -6.91
C THR A 31 -13.78 3.28 -5.40
N PRO A 32 -13.96 4.53 -4.98
CA PRO A 32 -14.23 4.88 -3.59
C PRO A 32 -15.40 4.05 -3.04
N GLY A 33 -15.30 3.61 -1.78
CA GLY A 33 -16.34 2.79 -1.14
C GLY A 33 -16.40 1.32 -1.59
N ALA A 34 -15.57 0.88 -2.54
CA ALA A 34 -15.54 -0.51 -2.97
C ALA A 34 -15.07 -1.49 -1.87
N GLY A 35 -14.38 -0.99 -0.83
CA GLY A 35 -13.86 -1.80 0.26
C GLY A 35 -12.38 -2.19 0.07
N LYS A 36 -11.59 -1.29 -0.54
CA LYS A 36 -10.13 -1.46 -0.74
C LYS A 36 -9.40 -1.79 0.56
N THR A 37 -9.71 -1.07 1.66
CA THR A 37 -9.09 -1.28 2.97
C THR A 37 -9.33 -2.69 3.50
N ARG A 38 -10.53 -3.24 3.33
CA ARG A 38 -10.83 -4.62 3.73
C ARG A 38 -10.05 -5.63 2.88
N MET A 39 -9.99 -5.42 1.58
CA MET A 39 -9.22 -6.26 0.65
C MET A 39 -7.73 -6.26 1.04
N SER A 40 -7.15 -5.08 1.30
CA SER A 40 -5.73 -4.96 1.70
C SER A 40 -5.43 -5.63 3.05
N ALA A 41 -6.35 -5.57 4.02
CA ALA A 41 -6.20 -6.25 5.30
C ALA A 41 -6.24 -7.78 5.15
N GLU A 42 -7.12 -8.31 4.30
CA GLU A 42 -7.17 -9.76 4.01
C GLU A 42 -5.95 -10.24 3.22
N LEU A 43 -5.45 -9.44 2.28
CA LEU A 43 -4.19 -9.74 1.59
C LEU A 43 -3.02 -9.78 2.58
N ALA A 44 -2.93 -8.80 3.49
CA ALA A 44 -1.93 -8.80 4.56
C ALA A 44 -2.05 -10.05 5.45
N ARG A 45 -3.27 -10.48 5.79
CA ARG A 45 -3.51 -11.72 6.54
C ARG A 45 -2.94 -12.93 5.81
N CYS A 46 -3.24 -13.07 4.51
CA CYS A 46 -2.70 -14.18 3.70
C CYS A 46 -1.17 -14.18 3.67
N LEU A 47 -0.54 -13.01 3.51
CA LEU A 47 0.92 -12.89 3.47
C LEU A 47 1.56 -13.22 4.84
N LEU A 48 0.94 -12.80 5.95
CA LEU A 48 1.37 -13.12 7.31
C LEU A 48 1.24 -14.63 7.59
N GLU A 49 0.11 -15.26 7.25
CA GLU A 49 -0.14 -16.69 7.44
C GLU A 49 0.83 -17.55 6.62
N GLN A 50 1.22 -17.08 5.42
CA GLN A 50 2.23 -17.73 4.58
C GLN A 50 3.67 -17.46 5.03
N GLY A 51 3.87 -16.66 6.07
CA GLY A 51 5.20 -16.27 6.54
C GLY A 51 6.01 -15.47 5.53
N LYS A 52 5.34 -14.75 4.61
CA LYS A 52 6.00 -13.92 3.58
C LYS A 52 6.33 -12.52 4.07
N ILE A 53 5.65 -12.05 5.09
CA ILE A 53 5.87 -10.73 5.72
C ILE A 53 5.88 -10.86 7.25
N ASP A 54 6.50 -9.89 7.90
CA ASP A 54 6.60 -9.78 9.35
C ASP A 54 5.78 -8.59 9.87
N LEU A 55 5.76 -7.49 9.12
CA LEU A 55 5.13 -6.22 9.48
C LEU A 55 4.31 -5.63 8.33
N VAL A 56 3.35 -4.78 8.71
CA VAL A 56 2.52 -4.01 7.77
C VAL A 56 2.69 -2.51 8.04
N LEU A 57 2.98 -1.74 7.00
CA LEU A 57 2.96 -0.28 7.03
C LEU A 57 1.90 0.23 6.06
N CYS A 58 0.98 1.07 6.54
CA CYS A 58 -0.03 1.70 5.70
C CYS A 58 0.18 3.21 5.65
N PHE A 59 0.03 3.80 4.47
CA PHE A 59 0.12 5.24 4.24
C PHE A 59 -1.16 5.74 3.57
N ALA A 60 -1.70 6.85 4.06
CA ALA A 60 -2.98 7.37 3.63
C ALA A 60 -3.01 8.91 3.61
N PRO A 61 -3.95 9.54 2.87
CA PRO A 61 -3.97 11.00 2.71
C PRO A 61 -4.44 11.76 3.95
N SER A 62 -5.15 11.12 4.88
CA SER A 62 -5.71 11.79 6.05
C SER A 62 -5.76 10.91 7.30
N CYS A 63 -5.83 11.54 8.48
CA CYS A 63 -5.98 10.85 9.76
C CYS A 63 -7.25 10.00 9.83
N GLN A 64 -8.35 10.45 9.24
CA GLN A 64 -9.60 9.68 9.21
C GLN A 64 -9.42 8.36 8.45
N VAL A 65 -8.70 8.37 7.34
CA VAL A 65 -8.41 7.15 6.57
C VAL A 65 -7.44 6.24 7.34
N VAL A 66 -6.44 6.81 8.01
CA VAL A 66 -5.52 6.08 8.91
C VAL A 66 -6.29 5.33 10.00
N ASP A 67 -7.26 5.98 10.66
CA ASP A 67 -8.10 5.35 11.69
C ASP A 67 -8.98 4.23 11.09
N GLY A 68 -9.46 4.42 9.86
CA GLY A 68 -10.15 3.38 9.09
C GLY A 68 -9.28 2.15 8.83
N PHE A 69 -8.00 2.36 8.48
CA PHE A 69 -7.02 1.27 8.34
C PHE A 69 -6.81 0.55 9.67
N ARG A 70 -6.54 1.28 10.74
CA ARG A 70 -6.30 0.71 12.09
C ARG A 70 -7.46 -0.18 12.53
N SER A 71 -8.69 0.32 12.41
CA SER A 71 -9.88 -0.43 12.82
C SER A 71 -10.15 -1.65 11.94
N THR A 72 -10.00 -1.52 10.62
CA THR A 72 -10.24 -2.62 9.67
C THR A 72 -9.19 -3.72 9.83
N PHE A 73 -7.91 -3.35 9.91
CA PHE A 73 -6.82 -4.31 10.09
C PHE A 73 -6.91 -5.01 11.45
N ALA A 74 -7.24 -4.28 12.52
CA ALA A 74 -7.46 -4.89 13.83
C ALA A 74 -8.61 -5.91 13.80
N ALA A 75 -9.70 -5.61 13.10
CA ALA A 75 -10.83 -6.54 12.95
C ALA A 75 -10.48 -7.79 12.13
N VAL A 76 -9.62 -7.66 11.11
CA VAL A 76 -9.24 -8.76 10.21
C VAL A 76 -8.10 -9.60 10.80
N LEU A 77 -7.06 -8.96 11.33
CA LEU A 77 -5.84 -9.62 11.79
C LEU A 77 -5.90 -10.04 13.25
N GLY A 78 -6.85 -9.52 14.03
CA GLY A 78 -6.87 -9.67 15.50
C GLY A 78 -5.67 -9.01 16.19
N LYS A 79 -4.95 -8.10 15.50
CA LYS A 79 -3.76 -7.41 15.97
C LYS A 79 -3.84 -5.92 15.67
N ARG A 80 -3.22 -5.09 16.52
CA ARG A 80 -3.22 -3.64 16.36
C ARG A 80 -2.31 -3.17 15.21
N LEU A 81 -2.65 -2.04 14.60
CA LEU A 81 -1.88 -1.36 13.55
C LEU A 81 -1.53 0.08 14.00
N ASP A 82 -1.09 0.24 15.25
CA ASP A 82 -0.82 1.54 15.89
C ASP A 82 0.67 1.85 16.08
N GLY A 83 1.54 0.92 15.72
CA GLY A 83 2.99 1.05 15.86
C GLY A 83 3.53 0.88 17.29
N LEU A 84 2.68 0.49 18.23
CA LEU A 84 3.08 0.24 19.62
C LEU A 84 3.56 -1.20 19.80
N LEU A 85 4.17 -1.48 20.96
CA LEU A 85 4.66 -2.80 21.29
C LEU A 85 3.56 -3.87 21.16
N GLY A 86 3.83 -4.91 20.38
CA GLY A 86 2.89 -5.99 20.08
C GLY A 86 1.91 -5.72 18.95
N ALA A 87 2.01 -4.56 18.28
CA ALA A 87 1.29 -4.30 17.03
C ALA A 87 1.93 -5.07 15.86
N VAL A 88 1.13 -5.40 14.84
CA VAL A 88 1.62 -6.03 13.61
C VAL A 88 2.22 -5.01 12.63
N GLY A 89 2.21 -3.75 12.98
CA GLY A 89 2.70 -2.64 12.17
C GLY A 89 2.03 -1.33 12.53
N ALA A 90 2.00 -0.40 11.59
CA ALA A 90 1.46 0.93 11.81
C ALA A 90 0.78 1.52 10.57
N ALA A 91 -0.13 2.46 10.81
CA ALA A 91 -0.72 3.29 9.76
C ALA A 91 -0.44 4.77 10.02
N TYR A 92 -0.01 5.48 8.98
CA TYR A 92 0.42 6.88 9.01
C TYR A 92 -0.21 7.67 7.87
N THR A 93 -0.26 8.99 8.03
CA THR A 93 -0.51 9.88 6.89
C THR A 93 0.75 10.03 6.04
N TYR A 94 0.59 10.42 4.75
CA TYR A 94 1.74 10.72 3.89
C TYR A 94 2.65 11.81 4.48
N GLN A 95 2.07 12.84 5.10
CA GLN A 95 2.85 13.90 5.76
C GLN A 95 3.74 13.37 6.89
N ALA A 96 3.32 12.30 7.56
CA ALA A 96 4.11 11.71 8.64
C ALA A 96 5.41 11.05 8.14
N MET A 97 5.54 10.75 6.83
CA MET A 97 6.76 10.21 6.26
C MET A 97 7.93 11.19 6.39
N ASP A 98 7.66 12.50 6.24
CA ASP A 98 8.68 13.55 6.27
C ASP A 98 9.33 13.71 7.67
N TYR A 99 8.65 13.22 8.70
CA TYR A 99 9.11 13.30 10.11
C TYR A 99 9.70 11.97 10.62
N ARG A 100 9.87 10.96 9.74
CA ARG A 100 10.46 9.68 10.13
C ARG A 100 11.98 9.73 10.02
N ASP A 101 12.65 9.30 11.08
CA ASP A 101 14.10 9.21 11.13
C ASP A 101 14.63 7.91 10.47
N GLU A 102 15.94 7.81 10.34
CA GLU A 102 16.58 6.64 9.76
C GLU A 102 16.33 5.36 10.60
N ALA A 103 16.12 5.49 11.91
CA ALA A 103 15.81 4.33 12.76
C ALA A 103 14.45 3.71 12.39
N PHE A 104 13.45 4.55 12.05
CA PHE A 104 12.18 4.07 11.52
C PHE A 104 12.35 3.34 10.18
N TRP A 105 13.15 3.91 9.26
CA TRP A 105 13.32 3.32 7.93
C TRP A 105 14.10 2.01 7.94
N ARG A 106 14.94 1.74 8.97
CA ARG A 106 15.62 0.46 9.16
C ARG A 106 14.66 -0.72 9.34
N LEU A 107 13.40 -0.49 9.73
CA LEU A 107 12.38 -1.53 9.77
C LEU A 107 12.24 -2.27 8.44
N LEU A 108 12.49 -1.59 7.31
CA LEU A 108 12.43 -2.17 5.98
C LEU A 108 13.63 -3.06 5.65
N ASP A 109 14.77 -2.89 6.36
CA ASP A 109 15.95 -3.74 6.21
C ASP A 109 15.89 -4.93 7.18
N ASP A 110 15.36 -4.71 8.38
CA ASP A 110 15.34 -5.70 9.46
C ASP A 110 14.16 -6.67 9.35
N TYR A 111 13.07 -6.27 8.70
CA TYR A 111 11.82 -7.03 8.59
C TYR A 111 11.29 -7.08 7.16
N ARG A 112 10.59 -8.15 6.83
CA ARG A 112 9.84 -8.26 5.57
C ARG A 112 8.55 -7.45 5.70
N VAL A 113 8.56 -6.25 5.17
CA VAL A 113 7.45 -5.30 5.31
C VAL A 113 6.52 -5.35 4.11
N PHE A 114 5.21 -5.41 4.36
CA PHE A 114 4.18 -5.13 3.38
C PHE A 114 3.75 -3.68 3.49
N ALA A 115 4.03 -2.86 2.48
CA ALA A 115 3.68 -1.45 2.44
C ALA A 115 2.41 -1.22 1.61
N VAL A 116 1.40 -0.60 2.19
CA VAL A 116 0.11 -0.30 1.56
C VAL A 116 -0.04 1.22 1.42
N PHE A 117 -0.37 1.68 0.23
CA PHE A 117 -0.56 3.10 -0.09
C PHE A 117 -1.99 3.35 -0.57
N ASP A 118 -2.78 4.07 0.22
CA ASP A 118 -4.15 4.43 -0.19
C ASP A 118 -4.16 5.77 -0.92
N GLU A 119 -4.99 5.84 -1.97
CA GLU A 119 -5.08 7.00 -2.87
C GLU A 119 -3.69 7.47 -3.35
N ILE A 120 -2.90 6.52 -3.85
CA ILE A 120 -1.49 6.70 -4.28
C ILE A 120 -1.31 7.79 -5.32
N HIS A 121 -2.38 8.20 -6.03
CA HIS A 121 -2.33 9.30 -6.99
C HIS A 121 -1.93 10.66 -6.37
N HIS A 122 -1.97 10.79 -5.05
CA HIS A 122 -1.35 11.93 -4.36
C HIS A 122 0.18 11.93 -4.40
N CYS A 123 0.79 10.78 -4.76
CA CYS A 123 2.25 10.61 -4.80
C CYS A 123 2.72 10.55 -6.26
N ALA A 124 3.32 11.65 -6.75
CA ALA A 124 3.94 11.67 -8.08
C ALA A 124 5.33 11.03 -8.04
N GLY A 125 5.68 10.23 -9.03
CA GLY A 125 7.06 9.77 -9.23
C GLY A 125 7.24 8.50 -10.04
N HIS A 126 7.97 8.63 -11.15
CA HIS A 126 8.80 7.57 -11.74
C HIS A 126 10.28 7.92 -11.61
N ASP A 127 10.58 9.21 -11.54
CA ASP A 127 11.91 9.77 -11.41
C ASP A 127 11.95 10.59 -10.11
N PRO A 128 12.91 10.35 -9.20
CA PRO A 128 13.05 11.12 -7.97
C PRO A 128 13.18 12.63 -8.18
N LEU A 129 13.69 13.08 -9.33
CA LEU A 129 13.82 14.50 -9.64
C LEU A 129 12.50 15.16 -10.07
N LEU A 130 11.55 14.37 -10.57
CA LEU A 130 10.24 14.84 -11.05
C LEU A 130 9.09 14.50 -10.09
N SER A 131 9.36 13.71 -9.05
CA SER A 131 8.38 13.32 -8.06
C SER A 131 8.07 14.46 -7.07
N ASN A 132 6.88 14.41 -6.46
CA ASN A 132 6.61 15.25 -5.30
C ASN A 132 7.30 14.65 -4.05
N ALA A 133 7.33 15.38 -2.94
CA ALA A 133 8.02 14.98 -1.72
C ALA A 133 7.63 13.54 -1.25
N TRP A 134 6.35 13.20 -1.30
CA TRP A 134 5.87 11.87 -0.89
C TRP A 134 6.25 10.77 -1.88
N GLY A 135 6.18 11.07 -3.18
CA GLY A 135 6.66 10.17 -4.22
C GLY A 135 8.15 9.87 -4.08
N GLN A 136 8.96 10.88 -3.77
CA GLN A 136 10.39 10.71 -3.48
C GLN A 136 10.63 9.77 -2.31
N GLN A 137 9.90 9.93 -1.20
CA GLN A 137 10.02 9.05 -0.04
C GLN A 137 9.69 7.60 -0.41
N ILE A 138 8.62 7.37 -1.18
CA ILE A 138 8.25 6.03 -1.63
C ILE A 138 9.36 5.42 -2.49
N LEU A 139 9.85 6.14 -3.50
CA LEU A 139 10.88 5.64 -4.41
C LEU A 139 12.21 5.40 -3.70
N GLN A 140 12.65 6.31 -2.84
CA GLN A 140 13.97 6.24 -2.21
C GLN A 140 14.02 5.36 -0.98
N ARG A 141 12.91 5.26 -0.23
CA ARG A 141 12.89 4.62 1.09
C ARG A 141 12.20 3.27 1.11
N ILE A 142 11.20 3.05 0.25
CA ILE A 142 10.29 1.91 0.37
C ILE A 142 10.36 0.97 -0.82
N GLN A 143 10.39 1.49 -2.05
CA GLN A 143 10.20 0.71 -3.28
C GLN A 143 11.07 -0.56 -3.33
N ASP A 144 12.38 -0.41 -3.15
CA ASP A 144 13.35 -1.51 -3.29
C ASP A 144 13.66 -2.22 -1.96
N ARG A 145 13.02 -1.81 -0.86
CA ARG A 145 13.28 -2.33 0.50
C ARG A 145 12.09 -3.08 1.09
N ALA A 146 10.87 -2.71 0.72
CA ALA A 146 9.69 -3.45 1.14
C ALA A 146 9.64 -4.83 0.48
N ALA A 147 9.24 -5.86 1.21
CA ALA A 147 9.04 -7.19 0.66
C ALA A 147 7.93 -7.19 -0.41
N PHE A 148 6.84 -6.46 -0.13
CA PHE A 148 5.77 -6.24 -1.10
C PHE A 148 5.17 -4.86 -0.91
N THR A 149 4.65 -4.29 -2.01
CA THR A 149 3.88 -3.04 -1.98
C THR A 149 2.53 -3.23 -2.64
N LEU A 150 1.51 -2.59 -2.07
CA LEU A 150 0.17 -2.49 -2.63
C LEU A 150 -0.20 -1.02 -2.78
N ALA A 151 -0.35 -0.57 -4.00
CA ALA A 151 -0.85 0.76 -4.32
C ALA A 151 -2.35 0.71 -4.64
N LEU A 152 -3.13 1.55 -3.99
CA LEU A 152 -4.58 1.63 -4.13
C LEU A 152 -4.97 3.00 -4.71
N SER A 153 -5.82 3.05 -5.73
CA SER A 153 -6.38 4.30 -6.22
C SER A 153 -7.75 4.09 -6.86
N GLY A 154 -8.63 5.07 -6.70
CA GLY A 154 -9.86 5.17 -7.47
C GLY A 154 -9.66 5.86 -8.82
N THR A 155 -8.61 6.69 -8.92
CA THR A 155 -8.27 7.49 -10.11
C THR A 155 -6.77 7.30 -10.41
N PRO A 156 -6.43 6.47 -11.42
CA PRO A 156 -5.03 6.14 -11.72
C PRO A 156 -4.30 7.21 -12.55
N TRP A 157 -4.72 8.43 -12.49
CA TRP A 157 -4.09 9.60 -13.14
C TRP A 157 -4.14 10.82 -12.24
N ARG A 158 -3.27 11.76 -12.52
CA ARG A 158 -3.13 13.03 -11.81
C ARG A 158 -3.52 14.20 -12.73
N SER A 159 -4.00 15.26 -12.13
CA SER A 159 -4.36 16.51 -12.86
C SER A 159 -3.14 17.29 -13.37
N ASP A 160 -1.94 16.97 -12.89
CA ASP A 160 -0.67 17.60 -13.29
C ASP A 160 0.12 16.77 -14.33
N ASP A 161 -0.50 15.74 -14.91
CA ASP A 161 0.07 14.81 -15.90
C ASP A 161 1.35 14.07 -15.46
N ARG A 162 1.68 14.13 -14.15
CA ARG A 162 2.82 13.40 -13.59
C ARG A 162 2.44 11.94 -13.36
N ALA A 163 3.41 11.06 -13.58
CA ALA A 163 3.28 9.65 -13.26
C ALA A 163 3.06 9.44 -11.75
N ILE A 164 2.28 8.43 -11.41
CA ILE A 164 2.04 8.00 -10.02
C ILE A 164 3.16 7.06 -9.59
N ALA A 165 3.65 7.20 -8.37
CA ALA A 165 4.65 6.30 -7.81
C ALA A 165 4.14 4.84 -7.81
N LEU A 166 5.00 3.88 -8.15
CA LEU A 166 4.72 2.45 -8.25
C LEU A 166 3.71 2.05 -9.36
N ALA A 167 3.13 3.01 -10.09
CA ALA A 167 2.25 2.70 -11.21
C ALA A 167 3.07 2.39 -12.48
N ARG A 168 2.67 1.36 -13.21
CA ARG A 168 3.20 1.05 -14.54
C ARG A 168 2.19 1.48 -15.59
N TYR A 169 2.67 2.16 -16.63
CA TYR A 169 1.85 2.64 -17.73
C TYR A 169 2.15 1.85 -19.00
N SER A 170 1.11 1.51 -19.78
CA SER A 170 1.23 0.73 -21.03
C SER A 170 1.81 1.57 -22.18
N SER A 171 1.80 2.90 -22.07
CA SER A 171 2.40 3.80 -23.05
C SER A 171 3.03 5.01 -22.37
N PRO A 172 3.98 5.73 -23.05
CA PRO A 172 4.50 7.00 -22.58
C PRO A 172 3.42 8.08 -22.37
N GLU A 173 2.25 7.90 -22.97
CA GLU A 173 1.11 8.83 -22.89
C GLU A 173 0.20 8.58 -21.68
N GLY A 174 0.56 7.66 -20.77
CA GLY A 174 -0.09 7.54 -19.47
C GLY A 174 -1.30 6.61 -19.39
N HIS A 175 -1.38 5.58 -20.24
CA HIS A 175 -2.38 4.52 -20.04
C HIS A 175 -1.89 3.49 -19.04
N LEU A 176 -2.62 3.34 -17.94
CA LEU A 176 -2.32 2.38 -16.90
C LEU A 176 -2.64 0.96 -17.39
N ILE A 177 -1.70 0.03 -17.19
CA ILE A 177 -2.01 -1.38 -17.23
C ILE A 177 -2.60 -1.69 -15.85
N CYS A 178 -3.93 -1.76 -15.77
CA CYS A 178 -4.62 -2.35 -14.63
C CYS A 178 -5.07 -3.73 -15.07
N ASP A 179 -4.30 -4.74 -14.72
CA ASP A 179 -4.78 -6.11 -14.80
C ASP A 179 -5.61 -6.38 -13.54
N TYR A 180 -6.91 -6.56 -13.76
CA TYR A 180 -7.84 -7.07 -12.77
C TYR A 180 -7.97 -8.58 -12.92
#